data_3312e753946953a84badbc9086237ae2
#
_entry.id   3312e753946953a84badbc9086237ae2
#
_cell.length_a   1.000
_cell.length_b   1.000
_cell.length_c   1.000
_cell.angle_alpha   90.00
_cell.angle_beta   90.00
_cell.angle_gamma   90.00
#
_symmetry.space_group_name_H-M   'P 1'
#
loop_
_entity.id
_entity.type
_entity.pdbx_description
1 polymer ?
#
loop_
_entity_poly.entity_id
_entity_poly.type
_entity_poly.pdbx_seq_one_letter_code
_entity_poly.pdbx_strand_id
1 'polypeptide(L)'
;MKFIHTADLHLDSPLRGLSAYSDAPAEQLRTATRDAFVKLVDIALDEAVDFMVIAGDIYDGDWKDFNTGLFFIRQMGRLRQAGIPVYLLYGNHDAESDMTRSLTLPENVHVFSSRKAETFAIESMKVAIHGRSFKQKATTENMVPNYPEPVPGWLNIGVLHTALEGNAEHATYAPCTVSELEAKGYQYWALGHVHERSILPEHRQAGQTVIAFPGNLQGRHIREQGARGALLVTAQADEITDIQLLEVDVLRWQQLDVELGQDDDMASALQAAGRALEHLLAETPAHLPLAVRVVFTGTTPAHETLLAQDEQLRQEIIAQAVAQDAERIWIEKVKVATRPPQVMAPASQGLPDALADLESLVLSAQDDPEFINDLISDWQAILEKLPDDVRRLSPELKELRQDPLSQLAARVQ
;
A
#
# COMPACT_ATOMS: atom_id res chain seq x y z
N MET A 1 7.08 3.39 -29.05
CA MET A 1 5.72 3.22 -28.51
C MET A 1 5.71 3.47 -27.01
N LYS A 2 4.54 3.84 -26.48
CA LYS A 2 4.33 4.07 -25.06
C LYS A 2 3.13 3.27 -24.58
N PHE A 3 3.20 2.67 -23.40
CA PHE A 3 2.04 2.05 -22.78
C PHE A 3 2.00 2.30 -21.27
N ILE A 4 0.81 2.24 -20.69
CA ILE A 4 0.64 2.31 -19.24
C ILE A 4 0.50 0.89 -18.68
N HIS A 5 1.25 0.62 -17.60
CA HIS A 5 1.08 -0.55 -16.77
C HIS A 5 0.53 -0.12 -15.42
N THR A 6 -0.64 -0.62 -15.07
CA THR A 6 -1.32 -0.41 -13.78
C THR A 6 -1.85 -1.72 -13.22
N ALA A 7 -2.07 -1.77 -11.92
CA ALA A 7 -2.66 -2.89 -11.19
C ALA A 7 -3.32 -2.39 -9.92
N ASP A 8 -3.99 -3.27 -9.20
CA ASP A 8 -4.47 -3.06 -7.83
C ASP A 8 -5.24 -1.73 -7.68
N LEU A 9 -6.23 -1.54 -8.58
CA LEU A 9 -7.06 -0.33 -8.62
C LEU A 9 -7.96 -0.22 -7.39
N HIS A 10 -8.45 -1.36 -6.90
CA HIS A 10 -9.32 -1.46 -5.75
C HIS A 10 -10.39 -0.37 -5.70
N LEU A 11 -11.11 -0.19 -6.80
CA LEU A 11 -12.14 0.84 -6.95
C LEU A 11 -13.19 0.70 -5.84
N ASP A 12 -13.50 1.85 -5.20
CA ASP A 12 -14.40 1.96 -4.06
C ASP A 12 -13.94 1.26 -2.77
N SER A 13 -12.68 0.83 -2.69
CA SER A 13 -12.10 0.41 -1.42
C SER A 13 -12.08 1.59 -0.43
N PRO A 14 -12.62 1.41 0.78
CA PRO A 14 -12.65 2.50 1.74
C PRO A 14 -11.24 2.84 2.24
N LEU A 15 -10.92 4.14 2.29
CA LEU A 15 -9.72 4.61 2.97
C LEU A 15 -9.90 4.49 4.48
N ARG A 16 -8.95 3.83 5.16
CA ARG A 16 -9.05 3.51 6.59
C ARG A 16 -8.13 4.41 7.42
N GLY A 17 -8.58 4.73 8.63
CA GLY A 17 -7.79 5.53 9.58
C GLY A 17 -8.21 6.99 9.69
N LEU A 18 -8.85 7.57 8.67
CA LEU A 18 -9.33 8.96 8.71
C LEU A 18 -10.84 9.09 9.01
N SER A 19 -11.60 7.99 8.98
CA SER A 19 -13.05 8.00 9.26
C SER A 19 -13.42 8.38 10.69
N ALA A 20 -12.45 8.42 11.61
CA ALA A 20 -12.65 8.84 12.99
C ALA A 20 -12.64 10.38 13.19
N TYR A 21 -12.33 11.16 12.16
CA TYR A 21 -12.32 12.61 12.23
C TYR A 21 -13.64 13.18 11.71
N SER A 22 -14.31 13.99 12.54
CA SER A 22 -15.52 14.72 12.15
C SER A 22 -15.28 15.68 10.98
N ASP A 23 -14.03 16.13 10.81
CA ASP A 23 -13.61 17.15 9.85
C ASP A 23 -12.84 16.56 8.65
N ALA A 24 -12.64 15.24 8.61
CA ALA A 24 -12.06 14.60 7.44
C ALA A 24 -12.99 14.76 6.23
N PRO A 25 -12.47 15.05 5.03
CA PRO A 25 -13.31 15.22 3.83
C PRO A 25 -13.88 13.87 3.39
N ALA A 26 -14.93 13.42 4.09
CA ALA A 26 -15.53 12.09 3.93
C ALA A 26 -15.89 11.77 2.47
N GLU A 27 -16.24 12.78 1.67
CA GLU A 27 -16.53 12.61 0.26
C GLU A 27 -15.26 12.34 -0.56
N GLN A 28 -14.18 13.10 -0.34
CA GLN A 28 -12.88 12.88 -1.02
C GLN A 28 -12.29 11.51 -0.66
N LEU A 29 -12.40 11.11 0.60
CA LEU A 29 -11.94 9.79 1.05
C LEU A 29 -12.71 8.65 0.39
N ARG A 30 -14.01 8.85 0.14
CA ARG A 30 -14.85 7.83 -0.49
C ARG A 30 -14.60 7.70 -1.99
N THR A 31 -14.21 8.79 -2.67
CA THR A 31 -14.00 8.81 -4.13
C THR A 31 -12.53 8.67 -4.53
N ALA A 32 -11.59 8.69 -3.59
CA ALA A 32 -10.16 8.79 -3.86
C ALA A 32 -9.63 7.77 -4.88
N THR A 33 -10.04 6.50 -4.78
CA THR A 33 -9.63 5.47 -5.75
C THR A 33 -10.19 5.72 -7.14
N ARG A 34 -11.43 6.25 -7.24
CA ARG A 34 -12.02 6.65 -8.52
C ARG A 34 -11.32 7.86 -9.12
N ASP A 35 -11.04 8.87 -8.30
CA ASP A 35 -10.42 10.11 -8.74
C ASP A 35 -8.98 9.86 -9.22
N ALA A 36 -8.24 8.99 -8.52
CA ALA A 36 -6.93 8.52 -8.96
C ALA A 36 -7.01 7.80 -10.31
N PHE A 37 -8.05 6.97 -10.54
CA PHE A 37 -8.24 6.29 -11.81
C PHE A 37 -8.66 7.23 -12.93
N VAL A 38 -9.49 8.25 -12.67
CA VAL A 38 -9.81 9.32 -13.63
C VAL A 38 -8.53 10.02 -14.06
N LYS A 39 -7.69 10.43 -13.10
CA LYS A 39 -6.41 11.09 -13.36
C LYS A 39 -5.48 10.21 -14.23
N LEU A 40 -5.43 8.90 -13.98
CA LEU A 40 -4.68 7.96 -14.81
C LEU A 40 -5.19 7.92 -16.25
N VAL A 41 -6.52 7.88 -16.43
CA VAL A 41 -7.14 7.88 -17.76
C VAL A 41 -6.89 9.21 -18.48
N ASP A 42 -6.94 10.35 -17.77
CA ASP A 42 -6.60 11.66 -18.33
C ASP A 42 -5.16 11.69 -18.84
N ILE A 43 -4.21 11.21 -18.03
CA ILE A 43 -2.80 11.09 -18.45
C ILE A 43 -2.65 10.15 -19.66
N ALA A 44 -3.37 9.03 -19.69
CA ALA A 44 -3.32 8.11 -20.85
C ALA A 44 -3.76 8.78 -22.16
N LEU A 45 -4.77 9.66 -22.07
CA LEU A 45 -5.27 10.45 -23.20
C LEU A 45 -4.28 11.54 -23.62
N ASP A 46 -3.73 12.27 -22.65
CA ASP A 46 -2.78 13.37 -22.88
C ASP A 46 -1.44 12.87 -23.46
N GLU A 47 -0.94 11.74 -22.95
CA GLU A 47 0.27 11.07 -23.45
C GLU A 47 0.04 10.33 -24.77
N ALA A 48 -1.22 10.18 -25.21
CA ALA A 48 -1.62 9.43 -26.38
C ALA A 48 -0.96 8.05 -26.42
N VAL A 49 -1.11 7.29 -25.32
CA VAL A 49 -0.46 5.98 -25.19
C VAL A 49 -1.02 4.98 -26.22
N ASP A 50 -0.19 4.08 -26.68
CA ASP A 50 -0.58 3.08 -27.69
C ASP A 50 -1.53 2.03 -27.12
N PHE A 51 -1.41 1.68 -25.83
CA PHE A 51 -2.31 0.78 -25.10
C PHE A 51 -2.13 0.90 -23.59
N MET A 52 -3.03 0.27 -22.84
CA MET A 52 -2.95 0.14 -21.37
C MET A 52 -3.01 -1.33 -20.97
N VAL A 53 -2.22 -1.70 -19.95
CA VAL A 53 -2.23 -3.02 -19.31
C VAL A 53 -2.72 -2.87 -17.87
N ILE A 54 -3.72 -3.67 -17.49
CA ILE A 54 -4.24 -3.74 -16.09
C ILE A 54 -4.00 -5.15 -15.57
N ALA A 55 -3.06 -5.27 -14.61
CA ALA A 55 -2.61 -6.55 -14.09
C ALA A 55 -3.41 -7.02 -12.86
N GLY A 56 -4.74 -6.83 -12.87
CA GLY A 56 -5.68 -7.38 -11.89
C GLY A 56 -6.05 -6.46 -10.74
N ASP A 57 -6.95 -6.98 -9.90
CA ASP A 57 -7.54 -6.35 -8.73
C ASP A 57 -8.15 -4.97 -9.01
N ILE A 58 -9.13 -4.98 -9.92
CA ILE A 58 -9.90 -3.80 -10.32
C ILE A 58 -10.83 -3.37 -9.19
N TYR A 59 -11.46 -4.35 -8.55
CA TYR A 59 -12.43 -4.17 -7.49
C TYR A 59 -11.93 -4.73 -6.16
N ASP A 60 -12.53 -4.32 -5.04
CA ASP A 60 -12.21 -4.85 -3.71
C ASP A 60 -13.25 -5.91 -3.30
N GLY A 61 -12.83 -7.18 -3.30
CA GLY A 61 -13.54 -8.32 -2.74
C GLY A 61 -15.02 -8.47 -3.12
N ASP A 62 -15.88 -8.45 -2.10
CA ASP A 62 -17.35 -8.57 -2.19
C ASP A 62 -18.03 -7.35 -2.85
N TRP A 63 -17.53 -6.89 -3.96
CA TRP A 63 -18.11 -5.77 -4.67
C TRP A 63 -19.59 -5.99 -5.00
N LYS A 64 -20.46 -5.19 -4.38
CA LYS A 64 -21.92 -5.28 -4.49
C LYS A 64 -22.55 -4.10 -5.23
N ASP A 65 -21.76 -3.03 -5.52
CA ASP A 65 -22.32 -1.83 -6.13
C ASP A 65 -22.09 -1.79 -7.66
N PHE A 66 -23.16 -1.93 -8.41
CA PHE A 66 -23.14 -1.77 -9.87
C PHE A 66 -22.60 -0.41 -10.33
N ASN A 67 -22.69 0.64 -9.52
CA ASN A 67 -22.17 1.96 -9.87
C ASN A 67 -20.64 1.96 -10.08
N THR A 68 -19.90 1.13 -9.33
CA THR A 68 -18.45 0.99 -9.52
C THR A 68 -18.12 0.42 -10.90
N GLY A 69 -18.85 -0.62 -11.31
CA GLY A 69 -18.66 -1.19 -12.64
C GLY A 69 -19.06 -0.25 -13.77
N LEU A 70 -20.17 0.48 -13.61
CA LEU A 70 -20.58 1.51 -14.58
C LEU A 70 -19.55 2.64 -14.65
N PHE A 71 -18.93 3.00 -13.52
CA PHE A 71 -17.83 3.96 -13.49
C PHE A 71 -16.62 3.43 -14.29
N PHE A 72 -16.19 2.18 -14.05
CA PHE A 72 -15.08 1.57 -14.79
C PHE A 72 -15.39 1.52 -16.31
N ILE A 73 -16.57 1.04 -16.72
CA ILE A 73 -17.00 1.01 -18.10
C ILE A 73 -16.95 2.40 -18.74
N ARG A 74 -17.35 3.44 -18.03
CA ARG A 74 -17.29 4.83 -18.51
C ARG A 74 -15.86 5.26 -18.82
N GLN A 75 -14.91 4.94 -17.95
CA GLN A 75 -13.50 5.26 -18.17
C GLN A 75 -12.93 4.47 -19.38
N MET A 76 -13.28 3.19 -19.48
CA MET A 76 -12.91 2.39 -20.66
C MET A 76 -13.52 2.96 -21.96
N GLY A 77 -14.73 3.50 -21.88
CA GLY A 77 -15.38 4.20 -22.99
C GLY A 77 -14.63 5.45 -23.44
N ARG A 78 -14.00 6.19 -22.53
CA ARG A 78 -13.14 7.34 -22.87
C ARG A 78 -11.89 6.89 -23.64
N LEU A 79 -11.21 5.84 -23.16
CA LEU A 79 -10.07 5.25 -23.86
C LEU A 79 -10.46 4.71 -25.25
N ARG A 80 -11.65 4.09 -25.37
CA ARG A 80 -12.19 3.64 -26.67
C ARG A 80 -12.34 4.80 -27.66
N GLN A 81 -12.90 5.92 -27.22
CA GLN A 81 -13.07 7.10 -28.08
C GLN A 81 -11.74 7.64 -28.61
N ALA A 82 -10.65 7.48 -27.85
CA ALA A 82 -9.30 7.83 -28.26
C ALA A 82 -8.58 6.71 -29.04
N GLY A 83 -9.22 5.55 -29.24
CA GLY A 83 -8.61 4.42 -29.93
C GLY A 83 -7.55 3.66 -29.11
N ILE A 84 -7.55 3.82 -27.79
CA ILE A 84 -6.59 3.17 -26.89
C ILE A 84 -7.16 1.82 -26.43
N PRO A 85 -6.55 0.68 -26.85
CA PRO A 85 -6.93 -0.64 -26.35
C PRO A 85 -6.43 -0.89 -24.92
N VAL A 86 -7.17 -1.70 -24.18
CA VAL A 86 -6.86 -2.08 -22.80
C VAL A 86 -6.76 -3.61 -22.72
N TYR A 87 -5.65 -4.11 -22.21
CA TYR A 87 -5.40 -5.53 -21.96
C TYR A 87 -5.46 -5.79 -20.47
N LEU A 88 -6.39 -6.62 -20.05
CA LEU A 88 -6.83 -6.76 -18.67
C LEU A 88 -6.84 -8.23 -18.25
N LEU A 89 -6.27 -8.56 -17.10
CA LEU A 89 -6.57 -9.80 -16.40
C LEU A 89 -7.31 -9.54 -15.10
N TYR A 90 -8.00 -10.54 -14.60
CA TYR A 90 -8.65 -10.53 -13.30
C TYR A 90 -7.72 -11.14 -12.24
N GLY A 91 -7.51 -10.41 -11.13
CA GLY A 91 -6.76 -10.86 -9.98
C GLY A 91 -7.61 -11.68 -8.99
N ASN A 92 -7.13 -11.82 -7.76
CA ASN A 92 -7.81 -12.64 -6.75
C ASN A 92 -9.09 -11.98 -6.21
N HIS A 93 -9.12 -10.66 -6.08
CA HIS A 93 -10.34 -9.95 -5.67
C HIS A 93 -11.42 -9.97 -6.75
N ASP A 94 -11.05 -9.83 -8.01
CA ASP A 94 -11.99 -9.85 -9.14
C ASP A 94 -12.62 -11.24 -9.36
N ALA A 95 -11.85 -12.32 -9.10
CA ALA A 95 -12.30 -13.69 -9.32
C ALA A 95 -13.42 -14.13 -8.36
N GLU A 96 -13.58 -13.49 -7.21
CA GLU A 96 -14.66 -13.73 -6.25
C GLU A 96 -15.99 -13.09 -6.70
N SER A 97 -15.92 -12.05 -7.53
CA SER A 97 -17.09 -11.26 -7.90
C SER A 97 -17.91 -11.91 -9.03
N ASP A 98 -19.13 -12.38 -8.72
CA ASP A 98 -20.09 -12.82 -9.74
C ASP A 98 -20.53 -11.66 -10.65
N MET A 99 -20.41 -10.42 -10.21
CA MET A 99 -20.78 -9.22 -10.95
C MET A 99 -19.76 -8.87 -12.03
N THR A 100 -18.47 -9.16 -11.82
CA THR A 100 -17.43 -8.99 -12.85
C THR A 100 -17.76 -9.76 -14.12
N ARG A 101 -18.45 -10.89 -13.98
CA ARG A 101 -18.87 -11.76 -15.09
C ARG A 101 -20.10 -11.27 -15.84
N SER A 102 -20.89 -10.37 -15.26
CA SER A 102 -22.17 -9.91 -15.81
C SER A 102 -22.08 -8.58 -16.58
N LEU A 103 -20.99 -7.82 -16.43
CA LEU A 103 -20.82 -6.53 -17.08
C LEU A 103 -20.27 -6.70 -18.50
N THR A 104 -20.94 -6.08 -19.46
CA THR A 104 -20.45 -6.00 -20.85
C THR A 104 -19.43 -4.86 -20.94
N LEU A 105 -18.16 -5.22 -21.12
CA LEU A 105 -17.08 -4.27 -21.32
C LEU A 105 -17.09 -3.71 -22.77
N PRO A 106 -16.60 -2.48 -22.97
CA PRO A 106 -16.42 -1.91 -24.30
C PRO A 106 -15.46 -2.75 -25.16
N GLU A 107 -15.62 -2.67 -26.47
CA GLU A 107 -14.87 -3.49 -27.45
C GLU A 107 -13.35 -3.30 -27.46
N ASN A 108 -12.86 -2.18 -26.93
CA ASN A 108 -11.43 -1.91 -26.78
C ASN A 108 -10.80 -2.60 -25.57
N VAL A 109 -11.59 -3.29 -24.72
CA VAL A 109 -11.10 -4.02 -23.54
C VAL A 109 -10.98 -5.50 -23.88
N HIS A 110 -9.75 -5.99 -23.87
CA HIS A 110 -9.40 -7.38 -24.12
C HIS A 110 -9.07 -8.08 -22.80
N VAL A 111 -9.92 -9.01 -22.38
CA VAL A 111 -9.79 -9.72 -21.10
C VAL A 111 -9.15 -11.07 -21.34
N PHE A 112 -8.05 -11.36 -20.64
CA PHE A 112 -7.39 -12.65 -20.67
C PHE A 112 -8.25 -13.76 -20.07
N SER A 113 -8.27 -14.92 -20.73
CA SER A 113 -9.01 -16.10 -20.27
C SER A 113 -8.52 -16.60 -18.91
N SER A 114 -9.44 -17.06 -18.07
CA SER A 114 -9.09 -17.75 -16.82
C SER A 114 -8.79 -19.25 -17.03
N ARG A 115 -9.06 -19.82 -18.22
CA ARG A 115 -8.89 -21.25 -18.51
C ARG A 115 -7.45 -21.61 -18.84
N LYS A 116 -6.81 -20.80 -19.68
CA LYS A 116 -5.43 -20.98 -20.13
C LYS A 116 -4.80 -19.63 -20.42
N ALA A 117 -3.48 -19.56 -20.36
CA ALA A 117 -2.75 -18.40 -20.85
C ALA A 117 -2.93 -18.27 -22.36
N GLU A 118 -3.08 -17.03 -22.81
CA GLU A 118 -3.28 -16.69 -24.22
C GLU A 118 -2.49 -15.45 -24.60
N THR A 119 -2.44 -15.16 -25.89
CA THR A 119 -1.69 -14.03 -26.45
C THR A 119 -2.63 -13.11 -27.22
N PHE A 120 -2.60 -11.82 -26.92
CA PHE A 120 -3.11 -10.77 -27.78
C PHE A 120 -1.97 -10.18 -28.60
N ALA A 121 -2.10 -10.21 -29.92
CA ALA A 121 -1.10 -9.72 -30.87
C ALA A 121 -1.49 -8.33 -31.39
N ILE A 122 -0.60 -7.35 -31.25
CA ILE A 122 -0.74 -6.03 -31.88
C ILE A 122 0.24 -6.00 -33.07
N GLU A 123 -0.19 -6.56 -34.22
CA GLU A 123 0.67 -6.78 -35.37
C GLU A 123 1.31 -5.50 -35.91
N SER A 124 0.58 -4.38 -35.91
CA SER A 124 1.07 -3.08 -36.39
C SER A 124 2.29 -2.57 -35.62
N MET A 125 2.45 -3.00 -34.36
CA MET A 125 3.55 -2.60 -33.48
C MET A 125 4.53 -3.73 -33.21
N LYS A 126 4.23 -4.97 -33.64
CA LYS A 126 4.95 -6.19 -33.28
C LYS A 126 5.03 -6.38 -31.75
N VAL A 127 3.90 -6.29 -31.07
CA VAL A 127 3.76 -6.53 -29.64
C VAL A 127 2.92 -7.76 -29.39
N ALA A 128 3.39 -8.67 -28.56
CA ALA A 128 2.68 -9.84 -28.08
C ALA A 128 2.46 -9.69 -26.57
N ILE A 129 1.20 -9.62 -26.15
CA ILE A 129 0.83 -9.50 -24.74
C ILE A 129 0.25 -10.84 -24.28
N HIS A 130 0.93 -11.48 -23.34
CA HIS A 130 0.61 -12.82 -22.83
C HIS A 130 0.03 -12.70 -21.43
N GLY A 131 -1.09 -13.36 -21.16
CA GLY A 131 -1.71 -13.27 -19.85
C GLY A 131 -2.68 -14.41 -19.54
N ARG A 132 -3.02 -14.54 -18.26
CA ARG A 132 -4.05 -15.44 -17.76
C ARG A 132 -4.72 -14.85 -16.54
N SER A 133 -6.04 -14.71 -16.54
CA SER A 133 -6.83 -14.31 -15.38
C SER A 133 -6.92 -15.41 -14.34
N PHE A 134 -7.12 -15.04 -13.07
CA PHE A 134 -7.46 -15.98 -12.02
C PHE A 134 -8.86 -16.56 -12.27
N LYS A 135 -9.01 -17.85 -11.98
CA LYS A 135 -10.31 -18.54 -12.05
C LYS A 135 -11.07 -18.45 -10.73
N GLN A 136 -10.35 -18.39 -9.65
CA GLN A 136 -10.84 -18.37 -8.27
C GLN A 136 -9.85 -17.58 -7.39
N LYS A 137 -10.28 -17.10 -6.23
CA LYS A 137 -9.45 -16.32 -5.31
C LYS A 137 -8.11 -16.99 -4.99
N ALA A 138 -8.16 -18.23 -4.54
CA ALA A 138 -6.96 -18.98 -4.18
C ALA A 138 -6.38 -19.69 -5.41
N THR A 139 -5.35 -19.11 -6.02
CA THR A 139 -4.58 -19.71 -7.11
C THR A 139 -3.17 -20.00 -6.60
N THR A 140 -2.92 -21.25 -6.18
CA THR A 140 -1.64 -21.66 -5.57
C THR A 140 -0.66 -22.28 -6.57
N GLU A 141 -1.09 -22.49 -7.82
CA GLU A 141 -0.23 -23.02 -8.88
C GLU A 141 0.70 -21.92 -9.44
N ASN A 142 1.95 -22.30 -9.75
CA ASN A 142 2.81 -21.47 -10.57
C ASN A 142 2.27 -21.43 -12.02
N MET A 143 1.86 -20.27 -12.48
CA MET A 143 1.27 -20.12 -13.82
C MET A 143 2.31 -19.93 -14.93
N VAL A 144 3.53 -19.48 -14.61
CA VAL A 144 4.57 -19.08 -15.57
C VAL A 144 4.94 -20.16 -16.59
N PRO A 145 5.12 -21.44 -16.20
CA PRO A 145 5.44 -22.51 -17.15
C PRO A 145 4.39 -22.68 -18.27
N ASN A 146 3.14 -22.34 -17.97
CA ASN A 146 2.02 -22.48 -18.91
C ASN A 146 1.80 -21.26 -19.82
N TYR A 147 2.61 -20.21 -19.70
CA TYR A 147 2.55 -19.05 -20.60
C TYR A 147 3.09 -19.42 -21.99
N PRO A 148 2.57 -18.81 -23.08
CA PRO A 148 3.03 -19.05 -24.43
C PRO A 148 4.53 -18.80 -24.61
N GLU A 149 5.14 -19.40 -25.62
CA GLU A 149 6.51 -19.08 -26.01
C GLU A 149 6.57 -17.66 -26.58
N PRO A 150 7.70 -16.94 -26.41
CA PRO A 150 7.85 -15.59 -26.96
C PRO A 150 7.75 -15.60 -28.48
N VAL A 151 7.09 -14.59 -29.05
CA VAL A 151 7.02 -14.38 -30.50
C VAL A 151 8.34 -13.77 -30.96
N PRO A 152 9.12 -14.46 -31.81
CA PRO A 152 10.46 -13.99 -32.21
C PRO A 152 10.41 -12.64 -32.94
N GLY A 153 11.25 -11.70 -32.54
CA GLY A 153 11.36 -10.36 -33.15
C GLY A 153 10.21 -9.41 -32.80
N TRP A 154 9.42 -9.75 -31.78
CA TRP A 154 8.38 -8.91 -31.21
C TRP A 154 8.73 -8.52 -29.79
N LEU A 155 8.18 -7.42 -29.32
CA LEU A 155 8.16 -7.13 -27.89
C LEU A 155 7.13 -8.06 -27.22
N ASN A 156 7.62 -8.93 -26.31
CA ASN A 156 6.78 -9.84 -25.54
C ASN A 156 6.58 -9.29 -24.15
N ILE A 157 5.32 -9.12 -23.76
CA ILE A 157 4.90 -8.61 -22.45
C ILE A 157 4.11 -9.71 -21.75
N GLY A 158 4.59 -10.16 -20.60
CA GLY A 158 3.83 -11.06 -19.73
C GLY A 158 3.01 -10.23 -18.75
N VAL A 159 1.73 -10.56 -18.59
CA VAL A 159 0.84 -9.94 -17.59
C VAL A 159 0.44 -11.00 -16.58
N LEU A 160 0.76 -10.79 -15.30
CA LEU A 160 0.54 -11.80 -14.27
C LEU A 160 0.21 -11.13 -12.92
N HIS A 161 -0.83 -11.61 -12.27
CA HIS A 161 -1.15 -11.24 -10.89
C HIS A 161 -0.51 -12.27 -9.96
N THR A 162 0.50 -11.90 -9.15
CA THR A 162 1.38 -12.86 -8.46
C THR A 162 1.98 -12.31 -7.18
N ALA A 163 2.18 -13.21 -6.21
CA ALA A 163 3.11 -13.00 -5.10
C ALA A 163 4.51 -13.52 -5.52
N LEU A 164 5.37 -12.60 -5.98
CA LEU A 164 6.73 -12.93 -6.39
C LEU A 164 7.58 -13.32 -5.17
N GLU A 165 8.29 -14.47 -5.26
CA GLU A 165 9.28 -14.95 -4.27
C GLU A 165 8.80 -14.92 -2.81
N GLY A 166 7.61 -15.49 -2.58
CA GLY A 166 7.19 -15.94 -1.24
C GLY A 166 7.32 -14.90 -0.14
N ASN A 167 6.85 -13.69 -0.36
CA ASN A 167 6.69 -12.74 0.74
C ASN A 167 5.76 -13.39 1.78
N ALA A 168 6.32 -13.81 2.91
CA ALA A 168 5.62 -14.56 3.95
C ALA A 168 4.44 -13.79 4.57
N GLU A 169 4.33 -12.49 4.30
CA GLU A 169 3.24 -11.62 4.76
C GLU A 169 2.03 -11.64 3.80
N HIS A 170 2.19 -12.16 2.57
CA HIS A 170 1.10 -12.27 1.60
C HIS A 170 0.78 -13.73 1.35
N ALA A 171 -0.50 -14.07 1.40
CA ALA A 171 -0.98 -15.39 0.99
C ALA A 171 -0.40 -15.72 -0.41
N THR A 172 0.04 -16.96 -0.59
CA THR A 172 0.68 -17.41 -1.84
C THR A 172 -0.32 -17.45 -2.98
N TYR A 173 -0.37 -16.37 -3.80
CA TYR A 173 -1.19 -16.30 -5.00
C TYR A 173 -0.30 -16.41 -6.23
N ALA A 174 -0.52 -17.44 -7.05
CA ALA A 174 0.24 -17.74 -8.26
C ALA A 174 1.76 -17.55 -8.09
N PRO A 175 2.40 -18.21 -7.09
CA PRO A 175 3.79 -17.95 -6.73
C PRO A 175 4.72 -18.27 -7.89
N CYS A 176 5.71 -17.40 -8.12
CA CYS A 176 6.78 -17.62 -9.07
C CYS A 176 8.07 -16.93 -8.61
N THR A 177 9.18 -17.22 -9.24
CA THR A 177 10.49 -16.65 -8.96
C THR A 177 10.94 -15.69 -10.07
N VAL A 178 11.83 -14.76 -9.74
CA VAL A 178 12.49 -13.88 -10.74
C VAL A 178 13.13 -14.71 -11.85
N SER A 179 13.87 -15.75 -11.48
CA SER A 179 14.56 -16.62 -12.46
C SER A 179 13.60 -17.31 -13.44
N GLU A 180 12.39 -17.71 -13.00
CA GLU A 180 11.38 -18.31 -13.88
C GLU A 180 10.83 -17.28 -14.86
N LEU A 181 10.61 -16.03 -14.43
CA LEU A 181 10.16 -14.95 -15.27
C LEU A 181 11.22 -14.59 -16.33
N GLU A 182 12.50 -14.49 -15.94
CA GLU A 182 13.63 -14.26 -16.86
C GLU A 182 13.79 -15.39 -17.85
N ALA A 183 13.74 -16.65 -17.39
CA ALA A 183 13.88 -17.84 -18.23
C ALA A 183 12.80 -17.95 -19.31
N LYS A 184 11.63 -17.30 -19.14
CA LYS A 184 10.55 -17.27 -20.14
C LYS A 184 10.93 -16.45 -21.37
N GLY A 185 11.87 -15.53 -21.26
CA GLY A 185 12.41 -14.75 -22.40
C GLY A 185 11.51 -13.61 -22.87
N TYR A 186 10.60 -13.11 -22.04
CA TYR A 186 9.84 -11.89 -22.31
C TYR A 186 10.66 -10.66 -21.94
N GLN A 187 10.46 -9.55 -22.64
CA GLN A 187 11.18 -8.31 -22.38
C GLN A 187 10.60 -7.53 -21.20
N TYR A 188 9.30 -7.72 -20.93
CA TYR A 188 8.62 -7.03 -19.84
C TYR A 188 7.60 -7.94 -19.14
N TRP A 189 7.61 -7.93 -17.81
CA TRP A 189 6.56 -8.52 -17.00
C TRP A 189 5.79 -7.44 -16.28
N ALA A 190 4.52 -7.30 -16.65
CA ALA A 190 3.55 -6.45 -15.97
C ALA A 190 2.88 -7.23 -14.85
N LEU A 191 3.34 -7.03 -13.61
CA LEU A 191 2.86 -7.74 -12.44
C LEU A 191 1.86 -6.92 -11.64
N GLY A 192 0.91 -7.58 -10.95
CA GLY A 192 0.00 -7.02 -9.97
C GLY A 192 -0.04 -7.86 -8.69
N HIS A 193 -0.78 -7.45 -7.66
CA HIS A 193 -0.94 -8.03 -6.32
C HIS A 193 -0.12 -7.32 -5.25
N VAL A 194 1.09 -6.90 -5.54
CA VAL A 194 1.94 -6.20 -4.57
C VAL A 194 1.69 -4.70 -4.69
N HIS A 195 1.16 -4.10 -3.60
CA HIS A 195 0.80 -2.68 -3.58
C HIS A 195 2.01 -1.75 -3.49
N GLU A 196 3.19 -2.28 -3.21
CA GLU A 196 4.43 -1.51 -3.24
C GLU A 196 5.04 -1.57 -4.62
N ARG A 197 5.45 -0.40 -5.13
CA ARG A 197 6.11 -0.31 -6.43
C ARG A 197 7.50 -0.93 -6.37
N SER A 198 7.80 -1.81 -7.33
CA SER A 198 9.15 -2.31 -7.53
C SER A 198 9.44 -2.57 -9.01
N ILE A 199 10.69 -2.36 -9.41
CA ILE A 199 11.18 -2.60 -10.77
C ILE A 199 12.50 -3.36 -10.68
N LEU A 200 12.55 -4.52 -11.28
CA LEU A 200 13.75 -5.37 -11.30
C LEU A 200 14.25 -5.53 -12.75
N PRO A 201 15.57 -5.55 -12.97
CA PRO A 201 16.60 -5.22 -11.98
C PRO A 201 16.66 -3.70 -11.70
N GLU A 202 17.09 -3.31 -10.50
CA GLU A 202 17.25 -1.90 -10.10
C GLU A 202 18.19 -1.13 -11.03
N HIS A 203 19.25 -1.80 -11.48
CA HIS A 203 20.22 -1.26 -12.45
C HIS A 203 20.11 -2.04 -13.76
N ARG A 204 19.30 -1.52 -14.67
CA ARG A 204 18.98 -2.18 -15.92
C ARG A 204 20.12 -2.06 -16.95
N GLN A 205 20.41 -3.19 -17.61
CA GLN A 205 21.23 -3.23 -18.81
C GLN A 205 20.34 -3.47 -20.05
N ALA A 206 20.81 -3.03 -21.22
CA ALA A 206 20.09 -3.26 -22.46
C ALA A 206 19.85 -4.77 -22.69
N GLY A 207 18.66 -5.11 -23.17
CA GLY A 207 18.26 -6.49 -23.43
C GLY A 207 17.91 -7.35 -22.21
N GLN A 208 17.95 -6.82 -20.99
CA GLN A 208 17.47 -7.54 -19.81
C GLN A 208 15.95 -7.50 -19.70
N THR A 209 15.38 -8.59 -19.22
CA THR A 209 13.96 -8.66 -18.83
C THR A 209 13.66 -7.65 -17.73
N VAL A 210 12.61 -6.87 -17.90
CA VAL A 210 12.09 -5.99 -16.87
C VAL A 210 10.92 -6.67 -16.18
N ILE A 211 10.96 -6.71 -14.85
CA ILE A 211 9.90 -7.26 -14.00
C ILE A 211 9.41 -6.12 -13.12
N ALA A 212 8.15 -5.72 -13.25
CA ALA A 212 7.66 -4.53 -12.59
C ALA A 212 6.31 -4.74 -11.90
N PHE A 213 6.21 -4.26 -10.65
CA PHE A 213 4.96 -3.98 -9.96
C PHE A 213 4.75 -2.47 -9.97
N PRO A 214 3.63 -1.95 -10.44
CA PRO A 214 3.33 -0.51 -10.39
C PRO A 214 2.94 -0.06 -8.99
N GLY A 215 2.54 -0.97 -8.12
CA GLY A 215 1.85 -0.71 -6.88
C GLY A 215 0.36 -0.42 -7.11
N ASN A 216 -0.34 0.02 -6.07
CA ASN A 216 -1.73 0.45 -6.18
C ASN A 216 -1.83 1.93 -6.63
N LEU A 217 -2.98 2.32 -7.19
CA LEU A 217 -3.20 3.70 -7.66
C LEU A 217 -3.35 4.71 -6.53
N GLN A 218 -3.94 4.31 -5.43
CA GLN A 218 -4.26 5.16 -4.29
C GLN A 218 -3.95 4.42 -3.00
N GLY A 219 -3.12 5.00 -2.14
CA GLY A 219 -2.93 4.48 -0.79
C GLY A 219 -4.24 4.53 0.00
N ARG A 220 -4.60 3.44 0.67
CA ARG A 220 -5.87 3.27 1.39
C ARG A 220 -5.70 3.37 2.90
N HIS A 221 -4.49 3.26 3.38
CA HIS A 221 -4.10 3.35 4.79
C HIS A 221 -2.60 3.66 4.94
N ILE A 222 -2.18 3.95 6.15
CA ILE A 222 -0.81 4.38 6.48
C ILE A 222 0.31 3.39 6.10
N ARG A 223 0.03 2.11 5.86
CA ARG A 223 1.05 1.17 5.38
C ARG A 223 1.31 1.31 3.87
N GLU A 224 0.44 2.00 3.16
CA GLU A 224 0.57 2.30 1.73
C GLU A 224 1.02 3.76 1.57
N GLN A 225 2.22 4.07 2.05
CA GLN A 225 2.79 5.42 2.10
C GLN A 225 3.39 5.86 0.78
N GLY A 226 3.64 7.18 0.68
CA GLY A 226 4.34 7.79 -0.44
C GLY A 226 3.51 7.91 -1.71
N ALA A 227 4.18 8.26 -2.79
CA ALA A 227 3.54 8.44 -4.09
C ALA A 227 3.01 7.12 -4.65
N ARG A 228 1.76 7.11 -5.09
CA ARG A 228 1.08 5.96 -5.68
C ARG A 228 0.64 6.26 -7.11
N GLY A 229 0.55 5.21 -7.92
CA GLY A 229 0.17 5.41 -9.32
C GLY A 229 0.40 4.24 -10.23
N ALA A 230 0.85 4.54 -11.46
CA ALA A 230 1.08 3.58 -12.52
C ALA A 230 2.46 3.80 -13.17
N LEU A 231 2.86 2.92 -14.07
CA LEU A 231 4.09 3.05 -14.82
C LEU A 231 3.78 3.43 -16.27
N LEU A 232 4.41 4.50 -16.76
CA LEU A 232 4.50 4.81 -18.19
C LEU A 232 5.76 4.15 -18.74
N VAL A 233 5.57 3.19 -19.64
CA VAL A 233 6.66 2.40 -20.19
C VAL A 233 6.87 2.80 -21.64
N THR A 234 8.10 3.13 -22.01
CA THR A 234 8.49 3.43 -23.38
C THR A 234 9.35 2.30 -23.93
N ALA A 235 9.06 1.89 -25.16
CA ALA A 235 9.82 0.86 -25.85
C ALA A 235 10.17 1.28 -27.29
N GLN A 236 11.33 0.79 -27.78
CA GLN A 236 11.75 0.91 -29.18
C GLN A 236 12.03 -0.49 -29.70
N ALA A 237 11.34 -0.86 -30.79
CA ALA A 237 11.31 -2.23 -31.30
C ALA A 237 10.92 -3.23 -30.18
N ASP A 238 11.80 -4.15 -29.85
CA ASP A 238 11.63 -5.16 -28.80
C ASP A 238 12.39 -4.84 -27.50
N GLU A 239 12.78 -3.59 -27.31
CA GLU A 239 13.53 -3.16 -26.11
C GLU A 239 12.76 -2.10 -25.31
N ILE A 240 12.69 -2.28 -23.98
CA ILE A 240 12.17 -1.26 -23.04
C ILE A 240 13.25 -0.19 -22.85
N THR A 241 12.98 1.05 -23.21
CA THR A 241 13.95 2.15 -23.16
C THR A 241 13.79 3.04 -21.94
N ASP A 242 12.56 3.23 -21.45
CA ASP A 242 12.29 4.09 -20.29
C ASP A 242 11.09 3.61 -19.49
N ILE A 243 11.07 3.89 -18.17
CA ILE A 243 9.98 3.60 -17.27
C ILE A 243 9.85 4.76 -16.29
N GLN A 244 8.70 5.43 -16.31
CA GLN A 244 8.41 6.57 -15.45
C GLN A 244 7.23 6.26 -14.53
N LEU A 245 7.31 6.72 -13.27
CA LEU A 245 6.16 6.71 -12.37
C LEU A 245 5.20 7.83 -12.75
N LEU A 246 3.95 7.48 -12.95
CA LEU A 246 2.83 8.41 -13.05
C LEU A 246 2.18 8.53 -11.68
N GLU A 247 2.43 9.63 -10.96
CA GLU A 247 1.80 9.88 -9.66
C GLU A 247 0.35 10.31 -9.86
N VAL A 248 -0.58 9.46 -9.46
CA VAL A 248 -2.01 9.70 -9.64
C VAL A 248 -2.79 9.76 -8.33
N ASP A 249 -2.15 9.47 -7.22
CA ASP A 249 -2.76 9.58 -5.91
C ASP A 249 -3.38 10.99 -5.70
N VAL A 250 -4.52 11.02 -5.06
CA VAL A 250 -5.27 12.26 -4.75
C VAL A 250 -5.28 12.58 -3.26
N LEU A 251 -4.80 11.64 -2.46
CA LEU A 251 -4.49 11.75 -1.03
C LEU A 251 -3.25 10.90 -0.76
N ARG A 252 -2.22 11.49 -0.16
CA ARG A 252 -0.97 10.78 0.16
C ARG A 252 -0.87 10.47 1.64
N TRP A 253 -0.61 9.20 1.95
CA TRP A 253 -0.27 8.77 3.31
C TRP A 253 1.20 8.95 3.56
N GLN A 254 1.55 9.49 4.75
CA GLN A 254 2.95 9.72 5.12
C GLN A 254 3.15 9.48 6.61
N GLN A 255 4.16 8.71 6.98
CA GLN A 255 4.68 8.67 8.33
C GLN A 255 5.78 9.73 8.47
N LEU A 256 5.70 10.48 9.54
CA LEU A 256 6.65 11.52 9.90
C LEU A 256 7.34 11.11 11.21
N ASP A 257 8.57 10.65 11.11
CA ASP A 257 9.36 10.28 12.28
C ASP A 257 10.06 11.54 12.83
N VAL A 258 9.79 11.83 14.11
CA VAL A 258 10.37 12.96 14.86
C VAL A 258 11.30 12.39 15.92
N GLU A 259 12.60 12.46 15.65
CA GLU A 259 13.63 11.96 16.57
C GLU A 259 13.86 12.97 17.70
N LEU A 260 13.77 12.51 18.94
CA LEU A 260 14.02 13.29 20.16
C LEU A 260 15.30 12.83 20.84
N GLY A 261 16.03 13.79 21.38
CA GLY A 261 17.28 13.59 22.09
C GLY A 261 17.18 13.78 23.60
N GLN A 262 18.34 13.73 24.27
CA GLN A 262 18.43 13.77 25.74
C GLN A 262 18.08 15.13 26.36
N ASP A 263 18.05 16.20 25.58
CA ASP A 263 17.74 17.55 26.03
C ASP A 263 16.31 17.99 25.66
N ASP A 264 15.53 17.10 25.00
CA ASP A 264 14.19 17.40 24.51
C ASP A 264 13.13 17.16 25.58
N ASP A 265 12.31 18.19 25.79
CA ASP A 265 11.10 18.17 26.60
C ASP A 265 9.85 18.18 25.72
N MET A 266 8.66 18.27 26.33
CA MET A 266 7.38 18.34 25.61
C MET A 266 7.31 19.52 24.63
N ALA A 267 7.85 20.67 25.02
CA ALA A 267 7.80 21.89 24.18
C ALA A 267 8.72 21.75 22.97
N SER A 268 9.93 21.23 23.14
CA SER A 268 10.85 20.95 22.04
C SER A 268 10.33 19.84 21.10
N ALA A 269 9.66 18.81 21.65
CA ALA A 269 8.99 17.78 20.86
C ALA A 269 7.90 18.37 19.93
N LEU A 270 7.03 19.21 20.47
CA LEU A 270 6.00 19.92 19.70
C LEU A 270 6.61 20.83 18.65
N GLN A 271 7.67 21.57 18.97
CA GLN A 271 8.36 22.42 18.01
C GLN A 271 9.04 21.61 16.89
N ALA A 272 9.64 20.47 17.23
CA ALA A 272 10.25 19.58 16.24
C ALA A 272 9.20 19.02 15.27
N ALA A 273 8.05 18.56 15.78
CA ALA A 273 6.96 18.09 14.96
C ALA A 273 6.41 19.20 14.04
N GLY A 274 6.23 20.42 14.54
CA GLY A 274 5.77 21.55 13.73
C GLY A 274 6.70 21.86 12.56
N ARG A 275 8.03 21.87 12.79
CA ARG A 275 9.02 22.06 11.71
C ARG A 275 9.01 20.91 10.71
N ALA A 276 8.86 19.68 11.20
CA ALA A 276 8.81 18.50 10.33
C ALA A 276 7.55 18.48 9.45
N LEU A 277 6.40 18.93 9.97
CA LEU A 277 5.17 19.10 9.20
C LEU A 277 5.31 20.20 8.14
N GLU A 278 5.91 21.34 8.48
CA GLU A 278 6.20 22.43 7.54
C GLU A 278 7.10 21.95 6.40
N HIS A 279 8.16 21.23 6.70
CA HIS A 279 9.07 20.67 5.69
C HIS A 279 8.33 19.68 4.78
N LEU A 280 7.54 18.78 5.34
CA LEU A 280 6.73 17.81 4.58
C LEU A 280 5.76 18.52 3.61
N LEU A 281 5.09 19.58 4.07
CA LEU A 281 4.20 20.38 3.22
C LEU A 281 4.95 21.09 2.09
N ALA A 282 6.17 21.57 2.35
CA ALA A 282 6.99 22.23 1.34
C ALA A 282 7.49 21.27 0.24
N GLU A 283 7.76 20.02 0.58
CA GLU A 283 8.20 18.99 -0.37
C GLU A 283 7.04 18.33 -1.14
N THR A 284 5.81 18.48 -0.65
CA THR A 284 4.64 17.87 -1.27
C THR A 284 3.97 18.82 -2.27
N PRO A 285 3.56 18.34 -3.46
CA PRO A 285 2.84 19.18 -4.42
C PRO A 285 1.67 19.93 -3.79
N ALA A 286 1.54 21.22 -4.06
CA ALA A 286 0.60 22.12 -3.37
C ALA A 286 -0.89 21.71 -3.48
N HIS A 287 -1.24 20.91 -4.48
CA HIS A 287 -2.60 20.43 -4.71
C HIS A 287 -2.90 19.07 -4.05
N LEU A 288 -1.90 18.44 -3.41
CA LEU A 288 -2.02 17.07 -2.90
C LEU A 288 -2.23 17.08 -1.38
N PRO A 289 -3.38 16.61 -0.91
CA PRO A 289 -3.65 16.40 0.51
C PRO A 289 -2.80 15.30 1.13
N LEU A 290 -2.52 15.42 2.43
CA LEU A 290 -1.69 14.54 3.23
C LEU A 290 -2.45 13.95 4.43
N ALA A 291 -2.38 12.64 4.58
CA ALA A 291 -2.78 11.94 5.80
C ALA A 291 -1.51 11.52 6.55
N VAL A 292 -1.22 12.18 7.67
CA VAL A 292 0.08 12.08 8.36
C VAL A 292 -0.05 11.34 9.67
N ARG A 293 0.82 10.34 9.85
CA ARG A 293 1.10 9.73 11.16
C ARG A 293 2.39 10.33 11.71
N VAL A 294 2.32 11.00 12.85
CA VAL A 294 3.50 11.50 13.55
C VAL A 294 3.98 10.45 14.55
N VAL A 295 5.25 10.08 14.49
CA VAL A 295 5.86 9.09 15.39
C VAL A 295 7.07 9.73 16.08
N PHE A 296 6.99 9.93 17.38
CA PHE A 296 8.12 10.38 18.17
C PHE A 296 9.03 9.19 18.49
N THR A 297 10.30 9.29 18.13
CA THR A 297 11.32 8.25 18.31
C THR A 297 12.51 8.78 19.12
N GLY A 298 13.50 7.95 19.39
CA GLY A 298 14.72 8.34 20.08
C GLY A 298 14.66 8.16 21.61
N THR A 299 15.63 8.75 22.32
CA THR A 299 15.78 8.62 23.77
C THR A 299 15.70 9.98 24.43
N THR A 300 14.67 10.22 25.24
CA THR A 300 14.37 11.54 25.83
C THR A 300 13.86 11.43 27.26
N PRO A 301 14.19 12.37 28.15
CA PRO A 301 13.58 12.47 29.47
C PRO A 301 12.09 12.81 29.43
N ALA A 302 11.59 13.33 28.29
CA ALA A 302 10.16 13.61 28.11
C ALA A 302 9.30 12.35 27.89
N HIS A 303 9.88 11.15 27.78
CA HIS A 303 9.19 9.91 27.44
C HIS A 303 7.90 9.68 28.26
N GLU A 304 8.00 9.73 29.59
CA GLU A 304 6.86 9.52 30.49
C GLU A 304 5.81 10.62 30.35
N THR A 305 6.24 11.88 30.20
CA THR A 305 5.34 13.03 30.00
C THR A 305 4.58 12.91 28.70
N LEU A 306 5.26 12.52 27.61
CA LEU A 306 4.64 12.32 26.30
C LEU A 306 3.59 11.21 26.32
N LEU A 307 3.85 10.11 27.06
CA LEU A 307 2.90 9.02 27.23
C LEU A 307 1.72 9.40 28.14
N ALA A 308 1.99 10.10 29.25
CA ALA A 308 0.95 10.50 30.20
C ALA A 308 0.00 11.55 29.61
N GLN A 309 0.48 12.38 28.67
CA GLN A 309 -0.27 13.48 28.05
C GLN A 309 -0.53 13.22 26.55
N ASP A 310 -0.73 11.94 26.17
CA ASP A 310 -0.88 11.52 24.77
C ASP A 310 -2.01 12.24 24.02
N GLU A 311 -3.16 12.45 24.68
CA GLU A 311 -4.28 13.18 24.08
C GLU A 311 -3.98 14.68 23.92
N GLN A 312 -3.33 15.31 24.91
CA GLN A 312 -2.91 16.71 24.78
C GLN A 312 -1.89 16.86 23.66
N LEU A 313 -0.88 15.99 23.61
CA LEU A 313 0.13 15.94 22.56
C LEU A 313 -0.55 15.85 21.18
N ARG A 314 -1.52 14.96 21.04
CA ARG A 314 -2.29 14.78 19.81
C ARG A 314 -3.04 16.05 19.40
N GLN A 315 -3.74 16.70 20.34
CA GLN A 315 -4.50 17.92 20.05
C GLN A 315 -3.58 19.10 19.65
N GLU A 316 -2.42 19.22 20.30
CA GLU A 316 -1.43 20.26 19.96
C GLU A 316 -0.84 20.02 18.56
N ILE A 317 -0.55 18.78 18.18
CA ILE A 317 -0.07 18.44 16.82
C ILE A 317 -1.15 18.73 15.78
N ILE A 318 -2.41 18.38 16.05
CA ILE A 318 -3.54 18.70 15.17
C ILE A 318 -3.67 20.22 15.02
N ALA A 319 -3.58 20.98 16.11
CA ALA A 319 -3.67 22.43 16.07
C ALA A 319 -2.54 23.05 15.22
N GLN A 320 -1.31 22.53 15.32
CA GLN A 320 -0.19 22.97 14.50
C GLN A 320 -0.40 22.64 13.01
N ALA A 321 -0.89 21.43 12.71
CA ALA A 321 -1.20 21.02 11.33
C ALA A 321 -2.26 21.93 10.72
N VAL A 322 -3.36 22.20 11.44
CA VAL A 322 -4.43 23.12 11.01
C VAL A 322 -3.93 24.55 10.83
N ALA A 323 -3.05 25.01 11.72
CA ALA A 323 -2.47 26.35 11.60
C ALA A 323 -1.55 26.53 10.39
N GLN A 324 -0.92 25.46 9.94
CA GLN A 324 -0.08 25.45 8.74
C GLN A 324 -0.92 25.36 7.45
N ASP A 325 -1.80 24.37 7.36
CA ASP A 325 -2.70 24.21 6.20
C ASP A 325 -3.88 23.26 6.55
N ALA A 326 -5.00 23.84 6.95
CA ALA A 326 -6.20 23.10 7.37
C ALA A 326 -6.86 22.28 6.24
N GLU A 327 -6.61 22.62 4.98
CA GLU A 327 -7.23 21.97 3.82
C GLU A 327 -6.38 20.82 3.27
N ARG A 328 -5.08 20.81 3.61
CA ARG A 328 -4.14 19.87 3.02
C ARG A 328 -3.58 18.80 3.96
N ILE A 329 -3.69 18.99 5.28
CA ILE A 329 -3.02 18.06 6.21
C ILE A 329 -3.98 17.55 7.29
N TRP A 330 -4.07 16.23 7.40
CA TRP A 330 -4.83 15.54 8.44
C TRP A 330 -3.89 14.63 9.24
N ILE A 331 -3.94 14.73 10.57
CA ILE A 331 -3.16 13.88 11.44
C ILE A 331 -3.91 12.56 11.68
N GLU A 332 -3.49 11.50 11.02
CA GLU A 332 -4.11 10.18 11.17
C GLU A 332 -3.91 9.64 12.59
N LYS A 333 -2.67 9.72 13.10
CA LYS A 333 -2.33 9.26 14.45
C LYS A 333 -1.07 9.95 14.95
N VAL A 334 -0.98 10.15 16.26
CA VAL A 334 0.27 10.48 16.94
C VAL A 334 0.69 9.26 17.76
N LYS A 335 1.94 8.82 17.62
CA LYS A 335 2.52 7.69 18.36
C LYS A 335 3.74 8.16 19.13
N VAL A 336 3.87 7.69 20.36
CA VAL A 336 5.07 7.85 21.19
C VAL A 336 5.82 6.52 21.17
N ALA A 337 6.95 6.47 20.47
CA ALA A 337 7.85 5.33 20.36
C ALA A 337 9.27 5.71 20.88
N THR A 338 9.34 6.73 21.73
CA THR A 338 10.56 7.13 22.43
C THR A 338 10.95 6.13 23.51
N ARG A 339 12.12 6.29 24.09
CA ARG A 339 12.61 5.51 25.24
C ARG A 339 13.09 6.48 26.33
N PRO A 340 12.97 6.11 27.63
CA PRO A 340 13.58 6.90 28.69
C PRO A 340 15.11 6.79 28.58
N PRO A 341 15.86 7.81 29.01
CA PRO A 341 17.31 7.71 29.14
C PRO A 341 17.66 6.54 30.07
N GLN A 342 18.62 5.72 29.68
CA GLN A 342 19.16 4.71 30.59
C GLN A 342 19.87 5.45 31.73
N VAL A 343 19.16 5.76 32.81
CA VAL A 343 19.79 6.08 34.06
C VAL A 343 20.45 4.77 34.49
N MET A 344 21.79 4.73 34.58
CA MET A 344 22.47 3.71 35.37
C MET A 344 21.86 3.85 36.77
N ALA A 345 20.90 2.99 37.10
CA ALA A 345 20.22 3.02 38.36
C ALA A 345 21.28 2.90 39.48
N PRO A 346 21.42 3.90 40.38
CA PRO A 346 21.95 3.57 41.67
C PRO A 346 20.98 2.53 42.23
N ALA A 347 21.50 1.42 42.72
CA ALA A 347 20.74 0.30 43.29
C ALA A 347 19.51 0.81 44.02
N SER A 348 18.34 0.41 43.56
CA SER A 348 16.98 0.70 44.01
C SER A 348 16.90 1.19 45.48
N GLN A 349 16.80 2.49 45.67
CA GLN A 349 16.35 3.04 46.93
C GLN A 349 15.08 3.83 46.64
N GLY A 350 13.90 3.17 46.87
CA GLY A 350 12.68 3.89 47.07
C GLY A 350 11.44 3.59 46.27
N LEU A 351 11.42 2.61 45.39
CA LEU A 351 10.13 2.12 44.84
C LEU A 351 9.47 1.23 45.91
N PRO A 352 8.16 1.34 46.16
CA PRO A 352 7.44 0.36 46.95
C PRO A 352 7.70 -1.04 46.42
N ASP A 353 7.99 -2.02 47.31
CA ASP A 353 8.29 -3.42 46.93
C ASP A 353 7.34 -3.98 45.87
N ALA A 354 6.07 -3.61 45.90
CA ALA A 354 5.06 -4.05 44.96
C ALA A 354 5.26 -3.55 43.50
N LEU A 355 5.85 -2.37 43.32
CA LEU A 355 6.15 -1.85 41.95
C LEU A 355 7.42 -2.49 41.38
N ALA A 356 8.43 -2.73 42.24
CA ALA A 356 9.63 -3.44 41.83
C ALA A 356 9.34 -4.92 41.49
N ASP A 357 8.43 -5.55 42.22
CA ASP A 357 7.94 -6.90 41.95
C ASP A 357 7.13 -6.96 40.64
N LEU A 358 6.28 -5.96 40.37
CA LEU A 358 5.52 -5.86 39.15
C LEU A 358 6.44 -5.64 37.94
N GLU A 359 7.44 -4.78 38.05
CA GLU A 359 8.45 -4.54 37.00
C GLU A 359 9.23 -5.82 36.67
N SER A 360 9.69 -6.53 37.69
CA SER A 360 10.38 -7.81 37.53
C SER A 360 9.50 -8.87 36.89
N LEU A 361 8.20 -8.90 37.25
CA LEU A 361 7.24 -9.86 36.71
C LEU A 361 6.94 -9.56 35.22
N VAL A 362 6.77 -8.30 34.85
CA VAL A 362 6.51 -7.90 33.44
C VAL A 362 7.75 -8.13 32.58
N LEU A 363 8.95 -7.82 33.08
CA LEU A 363 10.19 -8.11 32.36
C LEU A 363 10.38 -9.62 32.14
N SER A 364 10.11 -10.43 33.16
CA SER A 364 10.21 -11.90 33.04
C SER A 364 9.17 -12.45 32.05
N ALA A 365 7.95 -11.88 32.01
CA ALA A 365 6.91 -12.31 31.08
C ALA A 365 7.19 -11.88 29.63
N GLN A 366 7.89 -10.77 29.42
CA GLN A 366 8.29 -10.32 28.07
C GLN A 366 9.33 -11.24 27.42
N ASP A 367 10.16 -11.88 28.23
CA ASP A 367 11.23 -12.78 27.76
C ASP A 367 10.81 -14.27 27.82
N ASP A 368 9.60 -14.56 28.30
CA ASP A 368 9.06 -15.92 28.37
C ASP A 368 8.35 -16.33 27.06
N PRO A 369 8.96 -17.23 26.23
CA PRO A 369 8.37 -17.64 24.97
C PRO A 369 7.04 -18.39 25.12
N GLU A 370 6.86 -19.13 26.24
CA GLU A 370 5.65 -19.92 26.50
C GLU A 370 4.49 -18.99 26.83
N PHE A 371 4.69 -18.02 27.73
CA PHE A 371 3.72 -17.00 28.04
C PHE A 371 3.32 -16.18 26.80
N ILE A 372 4.29 -15.80 25.97
CA ILE A 372 4.03 -15.04 24.73
C ILE A 372 3.22 -15.85 23.74
N ASN A 373 3.52 -17.15 23.57
CA ASN A 373 2.78 -17.99 22.66
C ASN A 373 1.34 -18.24 23.13
N ASP A 374 1.13 -18.40 24.44
CA ASP A 374 -0.19 -18.54 25.02
C ASP A 374 -1.01 -17.24 24.83
N LEU A 375 -0.40 -16.08 25.08
CA LEU A 375 -1.04 -14.79 24.84
C LEU A 375 -1.42 -14.58 23.36
N ILE A 376 -0.56 -15.00 22.44
CA ILE A 376 -0.82 -14.97 21.00
C ILE A 376 -2.01 -15.87 20.64
N SER A 377 -2.03 -17.08 21.19
CA SER A 377 -3.09 -18.05 20.97
C SER A 377 -4.44 -17.54 21.47
N ASP A 378 -4.47 -17.01 22.70
CA ASP A 378 -5.68 -16.44 23.28
C ASP A 378 -6.18 -15.22 22.52
N TRP A 379 -5.28 -14.36 22.07
CA TRP A 379 -5.61 -13.20 21.25
C TRP A 379 -6.19 -13.61 19.89
N GLN A 380 -5.61 -14.58 19.23
CA GLN A 380 -6.13 -15.14 17.99
C GLN A 380 -7.52 -15.74 18.18
N ALA A 381 -7.74 -16.50 19.26
CA ALA A 381 -9.04 -17.06 19.60
C ALA A 381 -10.12 -16.00 19.87
N ILE A 382 -9.73 -14.83 20.40
CA ILE A 382 -10.62 -13.66 20.55
C ILE A 382 -10.90 -13.04 19.18
N LEU A 383 -9.88 -12.81 18.38
CA LEU A 383 -10.01 -12.21 17.05
C LEU A 383 -10.92 -13.02 16.12
N GLU A 384 -10.86 -14.35 16.19
CA GLU A 384 -11.72 -15.24 15.39
C GLU A 384 -13.22 -15.11 15.73
N LYS A 385 -13.54 -14.68 16.97
CA LYS A 385 -14.92 -14.48 17.43
C LYS A 385 -15.47 -13.08 17.15
N LEU A 386 -14.62 -12.14 16.74
CA LEU A 386 -15.04 -10.79 16.42
C LEU A 386 -15.59 -10.70 14.98
N PRO A 387 -16.60 -9.84 14.73
CA PRO A 387 -17.02 -9.49 13.38
C PRO A 387 -15.83 -9.00 12.54
N ASP A 388 -15.85 -9.26 11.24
CA ASP A 388 -14.72 -8.98 10.33
C ASP A 388 -14.32 -7.51 10.32
N ASP A 389 -15.27 -6.59 10.44
CA ASP A 389 -15.04 -5.15 10.55
C ASP A 389 -14.29 -4.76 11.83
N VAL A 390 -14.60 -5.40 12.97
CA VAL A 390 -13.93 -5.18 14.26
C VAL A 390 -12.56 -5.86 14.29
N ARG A 391 -12.46 -7.09 13.73
CA ARG A 391 -11.19 -7.83 13.64
C ARG A 391 -10.11 -7.05 12.89
N ARG A 392 -10.50 -6.33 11.84
CA ARG A 392 -9.60 -5.51 11.02
C ARG A 392 -9.14 -4.21 11.72
N LEU A 393 -9.82 -3.78 12.77
CA LEU A 393 -9.46 -2.61 13.58
C LEU A 393 -8.56 -2.98 14.77
N SER A 394 -8.36 -4.27 15.04
CA SER A 394 -7.56 -4.73 16.17
C SER A 394 -6.07 -4.40 15.98
N PRO A 395 -5.38 -3.91 17.01
CA PRO A 395 -3.95 -3.63 16.91
C PRO A 395 -3.16 -4.92 16.60
N GLU A 396 -2.09 -4.79 15.83
CA GLU A 396 -1.21 -5.93 15.58
C GLU A 396 -0.49 -6.34 16.88
N LEU A 397 -0.24 -7.62 17.03
CA LEU A 397 0.49 -8.17 18.19
C LEU A 397 1.86 -7.52 18.42
N LYS A 398 2.51 -7.01 17.36
CA LYS A 398 3.74 -6.20 17.45
C LYS A 398 3.51 -4.87 18.17
N GLU A 399 2.33 -4.26 18.01
CA GLU A 399 1.98 -2.99 18.69
C GLU A 399 1.68 -3.21 20.18
N LEU A 400 1.15 -4.38 20.56
CA LEU A 400 0.90 -4.77 21.95
C LEU A 400 2.19 -5.11 22.71
N ARG A 401 3.31 -5.38 22.02
CA ARG A 401 4.63 -5.64 22.61
C ARG A 401 5.43 -4.37 22.94
N GLN A 402 4.98 -3.19 22.47
CA GLN A 402 5.68 -1.95 22.72
C GLN A 402 5.40 -1.46 24.15
N ASP A 403 6.28 -1.85 25.05
CA ASP A 403 6.50 -1.31 26.39
C ASP A 403 5.26 -1.09 27.28
N PRO A 404 4.56 -2.18 27.69
CA PRO A 404 3.42 -2.06 28.61
C PRO A 404 3.79 -1.50 29.97
N LEU A 405 5.07 -1.60 30.40
CA LEU A 405 5.53 -1.07 31.68
C LEU A 405 5.58 0.45 31.70
N SER A 406 6.17 1.06 30.65
CA SER A 406 6.23 2.52 30.56
C SER A 406 4.83 3.13 30.49
N GLN A 407 3.90 2.47 29.79
CA GLN A 407 2.50 2.90 29.72
C GLN A 407 1.77 2.76 31.06
N LEU A 408 2.02 1.68 31.80
CA LEU A 408 1.46 1.48 33.15
C LEU A 408 2.07 2.45 34.18
N ALA A 409 3.40 2.62 34.19
CA ALA A 409 4.09 3.55 35.07
C ALA A 409 3.63 5.00 34.85
N ALA A 410 3.49 5.43 33.59
CA ALA A 410 3.01 6.77 33.26
C ALA A 410 1.54 7.05 33.66
N ARG A 411 0.72 6.01 33.90
CA ARG A 411 -0.69 6.14 34.32
C ARG A 411 -0.92 5.98 35.78
N VAL A 412 0.06 5.50 36.53
CA VAL A 412 -0.02 5.28 38.01
C VAL A 412 0.58 6.47 38.77
N GLN A 413 1.35 7.34 38.14
CA GLN A 413 1.80 8.64 38.68
C GLN A 413 0.72 9.72 38.51
#